data_d36c662fc179df182354d465194df006
#
_entry.id   d36c662fc179df182354d465194df006
#
_cell.length_a   1.000
_cell.length_b   1.000
_cell.length_c   1.000
_cell.angle_alpha   90.00
_cell.angle_beta   90.00
_cell.angle_gamma   90.00
#
_symmetry.space_group_name_H-M   'P 1'
#
loop_
_entity.id
_entity.type
_entity.pdbx_description
1 polymer ?
#
loop_
_entity_poly.entity_id
_entity_poly.type
_entity_poly.pdbx_seq_one_letter_code
_entity_poly.pdbx_strand_id
1 'polypeptide(L)'
;MIAVSILKEFAFLKDFSADQLKNMASLATEESHLAGEHMYQKGDAARSLFLVKEGKVVMFMESYLGTGKPPLQVTVDIITKGESMGWSAVVEPYVYTLGAHCIDNTDFIAFDSIKLRKLMEKDAALGFRIMQAVSKVISTRLTHTRIILIGERGLSTLTEY
;
A
#
# COMPACT_ATOMS: atom_id res chain seq x y z
N MET A 1 20.41 -2.38 -9.16
CA MET A 1 19.28 -2.77 -10.04
C MET A 1 18.70 -4.05 -9.46
N ILE A 2 17.42 -4.05 -9.15
CA ILE A 2 16.74 -5.21 -8.55
C ILE A 2 16.61 -6.33 -9.59
N ALA A 3 16.85 -7.58 -9.16
CA ALA A 3 16.70 -8.73 -10.04
C ALA A 3 15.21 -8.95 -10.40
N VAL A 4 14.93 -9.19 -11.67
CA VAL A 4 13.56 -9.45 -12.18
C VAL A 4 12.93 -10.67 -11.49
N SER A 5 13.74 -11.65 -11.07
CA SER A 5 13.27 -12.83 -10.33
C SER A 5 12.60 -12.45 -9.00
N ILE A 6 13.11 -11.45 -8.29
CA ILE A 6 12.54 -10.97 -7.04
C ILE A 6 11.16 -10.34 -7.29
N LEU A 7 11.01 -9.55 -8.36
CA LEU A 7 9.73 -8.92 -8.70
C LEU A 7 8.63 -9.94 -9.01
N LYS A 8 8.98 -11.11 -9.54
CA LYS A 8 8.01 -12.18 -9.85
C LYS A 8 7.38 -12.82 -8.59
N GLU A 9 7.98 -12.65 -7.43
CA GLU A 9 7.46 -13.20 -6.17
C GLU A 9 6.23 -12.42 -5.66
N PHE A 10 6.01 -11.20 -6.17
CA PHE A 10 4.91 -10.36 -5.75
C PHE A 10 3.64 -10.59 -6.57
N ALA A 11 2.53 -10.87 -5.90
CA ALA A 11 1.22 -11.05 -6.54
C ALA A 11 0.79 -9.82 -7.36
N PHE A 12 1.22 -8.63 -6.95
CA PHE A 12 0.99 -7.37 -7.67
C PHE A 12 1.55 -7.38 -9.10
N LEU A 13 2.67 -8.08 -9.34
CA LEU A 13 3.40 -8.10 -10.61
C LEU A 13 3.26 -9.43 -11.37
N LYS A 14 2.44 -10.38 -10.90
CA LYS A 14 2.37 -11.73 -11.47
C LYS A 14 1.94 -11.81 -12.94
N ASP A 15 1.11 -10.85 -13.38
CA ASP A 15 0.54 -10.83 -14.72
C ASP A 15 1.37 -9.97 -15.71
N PHE A 16 2.58 -9.53 -15.30
CA PHE A 16 3.46 -8.69 -16.12
C PHE A 16 4.37 -9.53 -17.01
N SER A 17 4.61 -9.06 -18.23
CA SER A 17 5.57 -9.68 -19.15
C SER A 17 7.01 -9.50 -18.67
N ALA A 18 7.94 -10.29 -19.22
CA ALA A 18 9.36 -10.17 -18.90
C ALA A 18 9.93 -8.77 -19.18
N ASP A 19 9.51 -8.13 -20.28
CA ASP A 19 9.97 -6.79 -20.63
C ASP A 19 9.36 -5.71 -19.71
N GLN A 20 8.08 -5.86 -19.34
CA GLN A 20 7.44 -4.99 -18.34
C GLN A 20 8.14 -5.10 -16.99
N LEU A 21 8.49 -6.30 -16.54
CA LEU A 21 9.24 -6.51 -15.30
C LEU A 21 10.64 -5.90 -15.35
N LYS A 22 11.34 -5.96 -16.51
CA LYS A 22 12.63 -5.27 -16.69
C LYS A 22 12.48 -3.75 -16.57
N ASN A 23 11.44 -3.18 -17.18
CA ASN A 23 11.15 -1.75 -17.07
C ASN A 23 10.85 -1.36 -15.61
N MET A 24 10.04 -2.15 -14.90
CA MET A 24 9.78 -1.95 -13.47
C MET A 24 11.05 -2.07 -12.64
N ALA A 25 11.89 -3.08 -12.88
CA ALA A 25 13.15 -3.29 -12.16
C ALA A 25 14.14 -2.11 -12.33
N SER A 26 14.10 -1.43 -13.47
CA SER A 26 14.96 -0.25 -13.73
C SER A 26 14.58 0.98 -12.88
N LEU A 27 13.34 1.06 -12.42
CA LEU A 27 12.82 2.14 -11.56
C LEU A 27 12.83 1.78 -10.07
N ALA A 28 13.00 0.51 -9.75
CA ALA A 28 12.88 -0.02 -8.41
C ALA A 28 14.12 0.30 -7.56
N THR A 29 13.89 0.69 -6.31
CA THR A 29 14.91 0.87 -5.26
C THR A 29 14.59 -0.04 -4.07
N GLU A 30 15.62 -0.48 -3.34
CA GLU A 30 15.43 -1.14 -2.04
C GLU A 30 15.46 -0.08 -0.94
N GLU A 31 14.52 -0.18 -0.01
CA GLU A 31 14.43 0.66 1.18
C GLU A 31 14.22 -0.21 2.40
N SER A 32 14.83 0.16 3.53
CA SER A 32 14.67 -0.51 4.82
C SER A 32 14.26 0.49 5.88
N HIS A 33 13.27 0.13 6.69
CA HIS A 33 12.75 0.92 7.78
C HIS A 33 12.77 0.13 9.08
N LEU A 34 13.09 0.79 10.18
CA LEU A 34 13.12 0.14 11.49
C LEU A 34 11.72 -0.02 12.08
N ALA A 35 11.57 -0.97 13.00
CA ALA A 35 10.37 -1.12 13.81
C ALA A 35 10.02 0.19 14.52
N GLY A 36 8.75 0.61 14.46
CA GLY A 36 8.26 1.88 15.01
C GLY A 36 8.42 3.10 14.10
N GLU A 37 9.13 2.99 12.97
CA GLU A 37 9.35 4.10 12.06
C GLU A 37 8.07 4.43 11.28
N HIS A 38 7.71 5.72 11.27
CA HIS A 38 6.61 6.24 10.45
C HIS A 38 7.08 6.47 9.02
N MET A 39 6.38 5.89 8.06
CA MET A 39 6.70 6.03 6.64
C MET A 39 6.06 7.29 6.04
N TYR A 40 4.79 7.52 6.35
CA TYR A 40 4.01 8.68 5.89
C TYR A 40 2.73 8.84 6.71
N GLN A 41 2.12 10.02 6.62
CA GLN A 41 0.85 10.36 7.23
C GLN A 41 -0.25 10.47 6.17
N LYS A 42 -1.52 10.35 6.61
CA LYS A 42 -2.66 10.71 5.77
C LYS A 42 -2.54 12.16 5.32
N GLY A 43 -2.69 12.42 4.02
CA GLY A 43 -2.58 13.75 3.43
C GLY A 43 -1.21 14.07 2.84
N ASP A 44 -0.17 13.29 3.14
CA ASP A 44 1.13 13.45 2.50
C ASP A 44 1.08 13.13 1.01
N ALA A 45 1.93 13.80 0.22
CA ALA A 45 2.11 13.47 -1.19
C ALA A 45 2.57 12.02 -1.36
N ALA A 46 1.88 11.26 -2.19
CA ALA A 46 2.18 9.85 -2.43
C ALA A 46 3.41 9.71 -3.33
N ARG A 47 4.59 9.67 -2.71
CA ARG A 47 5.88 9.66 -3.40
C ARG A 47 6.29 8.30 -3.94
N SER A 48 5.79 7.21 -3.36
CA SER A 48 6.19 5.86 -3.75
C SER A 48 5.04 4.86 -3.65
N LEU A 49 5.06 3.89 -4.56
CA LEU A 49 4.38 2.62 -4.45
C LEU A 49 5.37 1.62 -3.87
N PHE A 50 4.96 0.83 -2.88
CA PHE A 50 5.83 -0.11 -2.16
C PHE A 50 5.34 -1.55 -2.32
N LEU A 51 6.29 -2.47 -2.42
CA LEU A 51 6.08 -3.91 -2.24
C LEU A 51 6.84 -4.33 -0.98
N VAL A 52 6.17 -5.01 -0.06
CA VAL A 52 6.79 -5.48 1.19
C VAL A 52 7.58 -6.76 0.92
N LYS A 53 8.91 -6.67 1.00
CA LYS A 53 9.83 -7.79 0.78
C LYS A 53 9.96 -8.66 2.04
N GLU A 54 10.01 -8.01 3.21
CA GLU A 54 10.05 -8.65 4.53
C GLU A 54 9.48 -7.70 5.56
N GLY A 55 8.94 -8.21 6.68
CA GLY A 55 8.40 -7.42 7.79
C GLY A 55 6.90 -7.15 7.69
N LYS A 56 6.42 -6.15 8.47
CA LYS A 56 5.00 -5.80 8.59
C LYS A 56 4.81 -4.30 8.79
N VAL A 57 3.75 -3.77 8.17
CA VAL A 57 3.35 -2.36 8.23
C VAL A 57 1.91 -2.24 8.68
N VAL A 58 1.64 -1.37 9.65
CA VAL A 58 0.29 -0.96 10.03
C VAL A 58 -0.14 0.21 9.15
N MET A 59 -1.31 0.09 8.56
CA MET A 59 -2.06 1.19 7.96
C MET A 59 -3.07 1.71 8.98
N PHE A 60 -3.07 3.01 9.27
CA PHE A 60 -3.90 3.58 10.33
C PHE A 60 -4.63 4.85 9.92
N MET A 61 -5.70 5.15 10.64
CA MET A 61 -6.37 6.46 10.67
C MET A 61 -6.26 7.05 12.06
N GLU A 62 -6.25 8.38 12.14
CA GLU A 62 -6.40 9.09 13.40
C GLU A 62 -7.88 9.38 13.66
N SER A 63 -8.34 9.04 14.88
CA SER A 63 -9.67 9.37 15.38
C SER A 63 -9.56 10.36 16.51
N TYR A 64 -10.29 11.47 16.43
CA TYR A 64 -10.29 12.53 17.43
C TYR A 64 -11.41 12.29 18.43
N LEU A 65 -11.05 12.05 19.69
CA LEU A 65 -12.00 11.75 20.79
C LEU A 65 -12.53 12.99 21.51
N GLY A 66 -12.38 14.17 20.92
CA GLY A 66 -12.83 15.46 21.47
C GLY A 66 -11.71 16.45 21.77
N THR A 67 -12.08 17.67 22.14
CA THR A 67 -11.15 18.78 22.41
C THR A 67 -10.19 18.45 23.55
N GLY A 68 -8.88 18.64 23.33
CA GLY A 68 -7.85 18.47 24.35
C GLY A 68 -7.36 17.03 24.58
N LYS A 69 -7.87 16.06 23.81
CA LYS A 69 -7.35 14.68 23.83
C LYS A 69 -6.44 14.43 22.62
N PRO A 70 -5.32 13.69 22.80
CA PRO A 70 -4.49 13.30 21.66
C PRO A 70 -5.30 12.39 20.71
N PRO A 71 -5.02 12.43 19.39
CA PRO A 71 -5.68 11.55 18.45
C PRO A 71 -5.36 10.09 18.75
N LEU A 72 -6.37 9.23 18.65
CA LEU A 72 -6.21 7.79 18.75
C LEU A 72 -5.90 7.23 17.36
N GLN A 73 -4.80 6.49 17.24
CA GLN A 73 -4.50 5.75 16.01
C GLN A 73 -5.33 4.46 15.97
N VAL A 74 -6.17 4.35 14.94
CA VAL A 74 -7.00 3.17 14.69
C VAL A 74 -6.39 2.39 13.53
N THR A 75 -5.98 1.15 13.79
CA THR A 75 -5.48 0.25 12.74
C THR A 75 -6.60 -0.08 11.76
N VAL A 76 -6.36 0.18 10.48
CA VAL A 76 -7.29 -0.12 9.38
C VAL A 76 -6.90 -1.41 8.69
N ASP A 77 -5.59 -1.64 8.50
CA ASP A 77 -5.06 -2.81 7.81
C ASP A 77 -3.63 -3.12 8.27
N ILE A 78 -3.18 -4.35 8.07
CA ILE A 78 -1.79 -4.77 8.30
C ILE A 78 -1.28 -5.37 7.00
N ILE A 79 -0.20 -4.80 6.48
CA ILE A 79 0.44 -5.22 5.24
C ILE A 79 1.65 -6.07 5.57
N THR A 80 1.73 -7.23 4.96
CA THR A 80 2.76 -8.23 5.21
C THR A 80 3.57 -8.55 3.96
N LYS A 81 4.59 -9.38 4.12
CA LYS A 81 5.43 -9.87 3.03
C LYS A 81 4.63 -10.30 1.80
N GLY A 82 5.06 -9.86 0.63
CA GLY A 82 4.44 -10.15 -0.67
C GLY A 82 3.31 -9.21 -1.07
N GLU A 83 2.83 -8.37 -0.16
CA GLU A 83 1.76 -7.41 -0.42
C GLU A 83 2.30 -6.05 -0.89
N SER A 84 1.40 -5.26 -1.49
CA SER A 84 1.69 -3.90 -1.95
C SER A 84 0.96 -2.85 -1.13
N MET A 85 1.55 -1.66 -1.02
CA MET A 85 0.95 -0.50 -0.37
C MET A 85 1.32 0.81 -1.08
N GLY A 86 0.61 1.89 -0.77
CA GLY A 86 0.90 3.19 -1.39
C GLY A 86 0.37 3.33 -2.82
N TRP A 87 -0.72 2.64 -3.18
CA TRP A 87 -1.35 2.74 -4.51
C TRP A 87 -1.77 4.17 -4.88
N SER A 88 -1.93 5.08 -3.91
CA SER A 88 -2.15 6.52 -4.16
C SER A 88 -1.04 7.16 -5.00
N ALA A 89 0.14 6.54 -5.08
CA ALA A 89 1.24 6.98 -5.95
C ALA A 89 0.86 7.05 -7.44
N VAL A 90 -0.13 6.26 -7.85
CA VAL A 90 -0.60 6.17 -9.25
C VAL A 90 -2.09 6.50 -9.42
N VAL A 91 -2.79 6.88 -8.34
CA VAL A 91 -4.20 7.26 -8.36
C VAL A 91 -4.35 8.69 -7.85
N GLU A 92 -5.01 9.55 -8.64
CA GLU A 92 -5.31 10.93 -8.23
C GLU A 92 -6.14 10.99 -6.95
N PRO A 93 -5.92 11.98 -6.10
CA PRO A 93 -5.07 13.18 -6.25
C PRO A 93 -3.60 12.97 -5.84
N TYR A 94 -3.07 11.75 -5.87
CA TYR A 94 -1.68 11.38 -5.52
C TYR A 94 -1.30 11.76 -4.08
N VAL A 95 -2.22 11.50 -3.16
CA VAL A 95 -2.09 11.79 -1.73
C VAL A 95 -2.42 10.51 -0.95
N TYR A 96 -1.62 10.18 0.06
CA TYR A 96 -1.88 9.00 0.89
C TYR A 96 -3.18 9.17 1.68
N THR A 97 -4.04 8.16 1.62
CA THR A 97 -5.36 8.15 2.27
C THR A 97 -5.33 7.65 3.71
N LEU A 98 -4.25 6.99 4.11
CA LEU A 98 -3.99 6.45 5.45
C LEU A 98 -2.57 6.81 5.86
N GLY A 99 -2.29 6.80 7.17
CA GLY A 99 -0.93 6.77 7.70
C GLY A 99 -0.35 5.35 7.64
N ALA A 100 0.97 5.23 7.66
CA ALA A 100 1.68 3.96 7.70
C ALA A 100 2.89 4.01 8.64
N HIS A 101 3.07 2.96 9.46
CA HIS A 101 4.27 2.76 10.26
C HIS A 101 4.67 1.28 10.30
N CYS A 102 5.96 1.02 10.41
CA CYS A 102 6.51 -0.33 10.52
C CYS A 102 6.34 -0.86 11.94
N ILE A 103 5.77 -2.07 12.10
CA ILE A 103 5.75 -2.78 13.40
C ILE A 103 6.97 -3.67 13.59
N ASP A 104 7.52 -4.19 12.51
CA ASP A 104 8.78 -4.93 12.48
C ASP A 104 9.80 -4.15 11.62
N ASN A 105 11.08 -4.52 11.69
CA ASN A 105 12.04 -4.08 10.69
C ASN A 105 11.55 -4.55 9.33
N THR A 106 11.37 -3.63 8.40
CA THR A 106 10.68 -3.92 7.14
C THR A 106 11.53 -3.49 5.97
N ASP A 107 11.69 -4.41 5.02
CA ASP A 107 12.36 -4.18 3.74
C ASP A 107 11.33 -4.05 2.62
N PHE A 108 11.54 -3.07 1.76
CA PHE A 108 10.66 -2.75 0.65
C PHE A 108 11.38 -2.74 -0.69
N ILE A 109 10.60 -2.98 -1.72
CA ILE A 109 10.90 -2.51 -3.08
C ILE A 109 10.00 -1.30 -3.32
N ALA A 110 10.61 -0.13 -3.53
CA ALA A 110 9.92 1.13 -3.76
C ALA A 110 10.01 1.56 -5.22
N PHE A 111 8.94 2.12 -5.73
CA PHE A 111 8.85 2.71 -7.05
C PHE A 111 8.47 4.18 -6.92
N ASP A 112 9.39 5.07 -7.32
CA ASP A 112 9.14 6.51 -7.35
C ASP A 112 7.90 6.83 -8.19
N SER A 113 6.96 7.56 -7.61
CA SER A 113 5.64 7.83 -8.20
C SER A 113 5.71 8.61 -9.52
N ILE A 114 6.64 9.58 -9.62
CA ILE A 114 6.79 10.41 -10.83
C ILE A 114 7.35 9.57 -11.96
N LYS A 115 8.41 8.79 -11.70
CA LYS A 115 9.03 7.92 -12.70
C LYS A 115 8.05 6.83 -13.14
N LEU A 116 7.30 6.26 -12.19
CA LEU A 116 6.32 5.21 -12.46
C LEU A 116 5.20 5.73 -13.36
N ARG A 117 4.61 6.89 -13.05
CA ARG A 117 3.57 7.50 -13.90
C ARG A 117 4.08 7.83 -15.31
N LYS A 118 5.29 8.39 -15.43
CA LYS A 118 5.92 8.63 -16.75
C LYS A 118 6.11 7.34 -17.54
N LEU A 119 6.48 6.24 -16.88
CA LEU A 119 6.60 4.94 -17.54
C LEU A 119 5.22 4.43 -18.00
N MET A 120 4.17 4.59 -17.18
CA MET A 120 2.80 4.22 -17.52
C MET A 120 2.26 5.01 -18.72
N GLU A 121 2.57 6.29 -18.81
CA GLU A 121 2.20 7.15 -19.97
C GLU A 121 2.94 6.73 -21.24
N LYS A 122 4.22 6.36 -21.13
CA LYS A 122 5.04 5.92 -22.27
C LYS A 122 4.68 4.52 -22.76
N ASP A 123 4.31 3.63 -21.84
CA ASP A 123 3.92 2.24 -22.11
C ASP A 123 2.50 2.01 -21.56
N ALA A 124 1.50 2.28 -22.40
CA ALA A 124 0.09 2.16 -22.04
C ALA A 124 -0.30 0.72 -21.63
N ALA A 125 0.34 -0.30 -22.21
CA ALA A 125 0.08 -1.70 -21.86
C ALA A 125 0.58 -2.00 -20.44
N LEU A 126 1.75 -1.50 -20.05
CA LEU A 126 2.28 -1.57 -18.70
C LEU A 126 1.40 -0.75 -17.74
N GLY A 127 1.03 0.46 -18.12
CA GLY A 127 0.12 1.31 -17.33
C GLY A 127 -1.21 0.61 -17.04
N PHE A 128 -1.81 -0.04 -18.04
CA PHE A 128 -3.01 -0.85 -17.88
C PHE A 128 -2.80 -2.00 -16.86
N ARG A 129 -1.68 -2.72 -16.94
CA ARG A 129 -1.35 -3.80 -15.97
C ARG A 129 -1.20 -3.28 -14.55
N ILE A 130 -0.54 -2.14 -14.37
CA ILE A 130 -0.42 -1.50 -13.04
C ILE A 130 -1.81 -1.16 -12.50
N MET A 131 -2.67 -0.52 -13.30
CA MET A 131 -4.01 -0.15 -12.86
C MET A 131 -4.90 -1.38 -12.58
N GLN A 132 -4.76 -2.47 -13.33
CA GLN A 132 -5.42 -3.74 -13.00
C GLN A 132 -4.96 -4.28 -11.64
N ALA A 133 -3.65 -4.28 -11.38
CA ALA A 133 -3.11 -4.73 -10.09
C ALA A 133 -3.59 -3.84 -8.93
N VAL A 134 -3.58 -2.53 -9.10
CA VAL A 134 -4.13 -1.56 -8.13
C VAL A 134 -5.61 -1.82 -7.87
N SER A 135 -6.41 -2.04 -8.92
CA SER A 135 -7.85 -2.32 -8.77
C SER A 135 -8.11 -3.60 -7.95
N LYS A 136 -7.30 -4.64 -8.14
CA LYS A 136 -7.38 -5.88 -7.33
C LYS A 136 -7.07 -5.61 -5.87
N VAL A 137 -6.02 -4.83 -5.57
CA VAL A 137 -5.65 -4.45 -4.19
C VAL A 137 -6.78 -3.65 -3.52
N ILE A 138 -7.32 -2.64 -4.19
CA ILE A 138 -8.42 -1.81 -3.67
C ILE A 138 -9.67 -2.67 -3.43
N SER A 139 -10.03 -3.54 -4.37
CA SER A 139 -11.18 -4.45 -4.24
C SER A 139 -11.04 -5.37 -3.03
N THR A 140 -9.87 -5.97 -2.83
CA THR A 140 -9.58 -6.84 -1.68
C THR A 140 -9.71 -6.06 -0.37
N ARG A 141 -9.13 -4.88 -0.27
CA ARG A 141 -9.19 -4.05 0.93
C ARG A 141 -10.58 -3.54 1.23
N LEU A 142 -11.34 -3.17 0.21
CA LEU A 142 -12.76 -2.81 0.37
C LEU A 142 -13.56 -3.98 0.92
N THR A 143 -13.32 -5.20 0.45
CA THR A 143 -13.98 -6.41 0.96
C THR A 143 -13.63 -6.64 2.43
N HIS A 144 -12.34 -6.54 2.83
CA HIS A 144 -11.93 -6.67 4.22
C HIS A 144 -12.58 -5.60 5.12
N THR A 145 -12.59 -4.35 4.69
CA THR A 145 -13.23 -3.25 5.42
C THR A 145 -14.73 -3.49 5.63
N ARG A 146 -15.42 -4.02 4.62
CA ARG A 146 -16.83 -4.37 4.73
C ARG A 146 -17.08 -5.50 5.74
N ILE A 147 -16.22 -6.52 5.77
CA ILE A 147 -16.31 -7.63 6.72
C ILE A 147 -16.16 -7.12 8.15
N ILE A 148 -15.14 -6.26 8.40
CA ILE A 148 -14.92 -5.65 9.72
C ILE A 148 -16.15 -4.82 10.13
N LEU A 149 -16.66 -3.97 9.24
CA LEU A 149 -17.82 -3.13 9.52
C LEU A 149 -19.09 -3.94 9.85
N ILE A 150 -19.32 -5.04 9.15
CA ILE A 150 -20.45 -5.95 9.40
C ILE A 150 -20.24 -6.65 10.76
N GLY A 151 -19.05 -7.12 11.07
CA GLY A 151 -18.71 -7.75 12.35
C GLY A 151 -18.96 -6.83 13.55
N GLU A 152 -18.51 -5.58 13.46
CA GLU A 152 -18.74 -4.57 14.50
C GLU A 152 -20.23 -4.23 14.70
N ARG A 153 -20.98 -4.08 13.61
CA ARG A 153 -22.44 -3.85 13.68
C ARG A 153 -23.18 -5.05 14.24
N GLY A 154 -22.77 -6.27 13.91
CA GLY A 154 -23.33 -7.51 14.47
C GLY A 154 -23.13 -7.60 15.97
N LEU A 155 -21.96 -7.18 16.47
CA LEU A 155 -21.70 -7.13 17.92
C LEU A 155 -22.54 -6.06 18.62
N SER A 156 -22.73 -4.88 18.01
CA SER A 156 -23.56 -3.82 18.62
C SER A 156 -25.03 -4.19 18.70
N THR A 157 -25.58 -4.94 17.74
CA THR A 157 -26.96 -5.43 17.80
C THR A 157 -27.18 -6.54 18.83
N LEU A 158 -26.14 -7.29 19.19
CA LEU A 158 -26.21 -8.32 20.26
C LEU A 158 -26.17 -7.74 21.69
N THR A 159 -25.71 -6.48 21.84
CA THR A 159 -25.65 -5.80 23.14
C THR A 159 -26.89 -4.97 23.46
N GLU A 160 -27.87 -4.88 22.56
CA GLU A 160 -29.14 -4.16 22.75
C GLU A 160 -30.29 -5.05 23.23
N TYR A 161 -30.00 -6.31 23.65
CA TYR A 161 -31.02 -7.24 24.21
C TYR A 161 -30.69 -7.63 25.65
#